data_d20b676f943f65595fcf30c9500aa168
#
_entry.id   d20b676f943f65595fcf30c9500aa168
#
_cell.length_a   1.000
_cell.length_b   1.000
_cell.length_c   1.000
_cell.angle_alpha   90.00
_cell.angle_beta   90.00
_cell.angle_gamma   90.00
#
_symmetry.space_group_name_H-M   'P 1'
#
loop_
_entity.id
_entity.type
_entity.pdbx_description
1 polymer ?
#
loop_
_entity_poly.entity_id
_entity_poly.type
_entity_poly.pdbx_seq_one_letter_code
_entity_poly.pdbx_strand_id
1 'polypeptide(L)'
;EAHNPRIREREVVERESVFDSAFTSEVSTEKSRTDTSSSLLASGGQQTSSEQTVSAGIEKKLVTGAEISLVFETVREDSNSRQKTINPDFDSSLTFSISQPLLKNFGVDVNKAEIRVATFSLDQSLLIYRDRVISVIDSVEQAYWDLVFSISNIAFQRKSLELAKDLRRRNQIQVDVGTLAPIEILEAEATVARREEEVIVAERQVKDREDALKKLLNVSDNISSWGLRIIPSDQAQFSPV
;
A
#
# COMPACT_ATOMS: atom_id res chain seq x y z
N GLU A 1 -1.64 2.29 1.09
CA GLU A 1 -0.52 2.37 0.11
C GLU A 1 0.53 3.41 0.51
N ALA A 2 0.14 4.62 0.96
CA ALA A 2 1.07 5.70 1.31
C ALA A 2 2.11 5.34 2.40
N HIS A 3 1.91 4.27 3.15
CA HIS A 3 2.79 3.84 4.25
C HIS A 3 3.59 2.56 3.94
N ASN A 4 3.64 2.14 2.67
CA ASN A 4 4.43 0.97 2.28
C ASN A 4 5.91 1.37 2.10
N PRO A 5 6.85 0.89 2.92
CA PRO A 5 8.27 1.23 2.81
C PRO A 5 8.87 0.89 1.44
N ARG A 6 8.41 -0.17 0.78
CA ARG A 6 8.88 -0.54 -0.57
C ARG A 6 8.54 0.50 -1.63
N ILE A 7 7.40 1.21 -1.50
CA ILE A 7 7.05 2.30 -2.42
C ILE A 7 8.01 3.48 -2.18
N ARG A 8 8.28 3.82 -0.93
CA ARG A 8 9.21 4.90 -0.58
C ARG A 8 10.66 4.60 -0.98
N GLU A 9 11.08 3.35 -0.88
CA GLU A 9 12.38 2.90 -1.40
C GLU A 9 12.49 3.14 -2.91
N ARG A 10 11.44 2.83 -3.68
CA ARG A 10 11.40 3.11 -5.11
C ARG A 10 11.41 4.60 -5.44
N GLU A 11 10.76 5.42 -4.62
CA GLU A 11 10.83 6.88 -4.77
C GLU A 11 12.26 7.42 -4.58
N VAL A 12 13.03 6.87 -3.65
CA VAL A 12 14.45 7.23 -3.50
C VAL A 12 15.21 6.92 -4.78
N VAL A 13 15.07 5.70 -5.32
CA VAL A 13 15.71 5.29 -6.57
C VAL A 13 15.27 6.18 -7.75
N GLU A 14 14.00 6.55 -7.82
CA GLU A 14 13.46 7.46 -8.83
C GLU A 14 14.14 8.85 -8.74
N ARG A 15 14.33 9.39 -7.52
CA ARG A 15 15.02 10.67 -7.34
C ARG A 15 16.51 10.59 -7.65
N GLU A 16 17.16 9.46 -7.42
CA GLU A 16 18.54 9.22 -7.77
C GLU A 16 18.73 9.10 -9.27
N SER A 17 17.79 8.51 -10.00
CA SER A 17 17.85 8.30 -11.45
C SER A 17 17.89 9.59 -12.28
N VAL A 18 17.54 10.75 -11.68
CA VAL A 18 17.70 12.07 -12.31
C VAL A 18 19.16 12.35 -12.70
N PHE A 19 20.12 11.72 -12.04
CA PHE A 19 21.55 11.85 -12.33
C PHE A 19 22.11 10.73 -13.21
N ASP A 20 21.27 9.82 -13.68
CA ASP A 20 21.67 8.78 -14.61
C ASP A 20 21.86 9.36 -16.02
N SER A 21 22.64 8.65 -16.84
CA SER A 21 22.80 9.02 -18.23
C SER A 21 21.59 8.60 -19.03
N ALA A 22 20.98 9.52 -19.75
CA ALA A 22 19.89 9.24 -20.67
C ALA A 22 20.43 9.14 -22.10
N PHE A 23 20.04 8.09 -22.81
CA PHE A 23 20.28 7.96 -24.26
C PHE A 23 18.97 8.28 -24.97
N THR A 24 19.05 9.18 -25.93
CA THR A 24 17.93 9.61 -26.78
C THR A 24 18.23 9.29 -28.23
N SER A 25 17.24 8.85 -28.98
CA SER A 25 17.33 8.66 -30.42
C SER A 25 16.01 9.06 -31.05
N GLU A 26 16.08 9.88 -32.08
CA GLU A 26 14.91 10.36 -32.79
C GLU A 26 15.12 10.21 -34.30
N VAL A 27 14.07 9.79 -34.99
CA VAL A 27 13.99 9.74 -36.45
C VAL A 27 12.73 10.46 -36.85
N SER A 28 12.91 11.55 -37.61
CA SER A 28 11.78 12.32 -38.14
C SER A 28 11.83 12.40 -39.68
N THR A 29 10.66 12.50 -40.27
CA THR A 29 10.52 12.73 -41.71
C THR A 29 9.48 13.81 -41.94
N GLU A 30 9.87 14.87 -42.56
CA GLU A 30 9.00 15.97 -42.93
C GLU A 30 8.91 16.07 -44.47
N LYS A 31 7.71 16.26 -44.99
CA LYS A 31 7.48 16.53 -46.41
C LYS A 31 6.74 17.86 -46.52
N SER A 32 7.36 18.79 -47.23
CA SER A 32 6.79 20.10 -47.52
C SER A 32 6.46 20.23 -49.00
N ARG A 33 5.36 20.89 -49.29
CA ARG A 33 4.91 21.20 -50.64
C ARG A 33 4.45 22.65 -50.66
N THR A 34 5.10 23.46 -51.46
CA THR A 34 4.83 24.89 -51.58
C THR A 34 4.61 25.26 -53.03
N ASP A 35 3.49 25.91 -53.36
CA ASP A 35 3.21 26.44 -54.68
C ASP A 35 4.10 27.67 -54.91
N THR A 36 4.73 27.71 -56.08
CA THR A 36 5.59 28.82 -56.48
C THR A 36 5.14 29.38 -57.82
N SER A 37 5.08 30.70 -57.91
CA SER A 37 4.78 31.42 -59.19
C SER A 37 5.99 31.53 -60.10
N SER A 38 7.20 31.09 -59.69
CA SER A 38 8.42 31.17 -60.45
C SER A 38 8.82 29.83 -61.03
N SER A 39 8.83 29.69 -62.34
CA SER A 39 9.33 28.50 -63.06
C SER A 39 10.85 28.29 -62.92
N LEU A 40 11.58 29.29 -62.42
CA LEU A 40 13.01 29.21 -62.12
C LEU A 40 13.28 28.42 -60.85
N LEU A 41 12.33 28.42 -59.87
CA LEU A 41 12.52 27.77 -58.57
C LEU A 41 12.16 26.28 -58.63
N ALA A 42 11.12 25.89 -59.34
CA ALA A 42 10.71 24.47 -59.45
C ALA A 42 10.09 24.14 -60.80
N SER A 43 10.27 22.89 -61.27
CA SER A 43 9.63 22.36 -62.45
C SER A 43 8.14 22.09 -62.17
N GLY A 44 7.22 22.80 -62.93
CA GLY A 44 5.80 22.61 -62.80
C GLY A 44 5.07 23.48 -61.76
N GLY A 45 5.69 24.58 -61.28
CA GLY A 45 5.05 25.55 -60.40
C GLY A 45 4.84 25.11 -58.97
N GLN A 46 5.41 23.96 -58.58
CA GLN A 46 5.28 23.43 -57.23
C GLN A 46 6.66 22.95 -56.74
N GLN A 47 7.12 23.48 -55.61
CA GLN A 47 8.34 23.05 -54.92
C GLN A 47 7.97 21.98 -53.88
N THR A 48 8.62 20.84 -53.91
CA THR A 48 8.53 19.78 -52.92
C THR A 48 9.89 19.57 -52.27
N SER A 49 9.91 19.45 -50.96
CA SER A 49 11.08 19.01 -50.21
C SER A 49 10.70 17.88 -49.25
N SER A 50 11.62 16.96 -49.08
CA SER A 50 11.52 15.88 -48.09
C SER A 50 12.78 15.93 -47.24
N GLU A 51 12.60 16.16 -45.97
CA GLU A 51 13.66 16.18 -44.98
C GLU A 51 13.58 14.96 -44.10
N GLN A 52 14.67 14.28 -43.88
CA GLN A 52 14.81 13.16 -42.96
C GLN A 52 15.90 13.50 -41.97
N THR A 53 15.53 13.58 -40.70
CA THR A 53 16.48 13.87 -39.62
C THR A 53 16.62 12.61 -38.76
N VAL A 54 17.87 12.22 -38.52
CA VAL A 54 18.22 11.17 -37.58
C VAL A 54 19.14 11.79 -36.53
N SER A 55 18.74 11.70 -35.27
CA SER A 55 19.58 12.15 -34.17
C SER A 55 19.77 11.04 -33.14
N ALA A 56 20.92 11.05 -32.49
CA ALA A 56 21.23 10.20 -31.34
C ALA A 56 22.05 11.02 -30.34
N GLY A 57 21.68 10.96 -29.08
CA GLY A 57 22.30 11.76 -28.05
C GLY A 57 22.46 11.04 -26.74
N ILE A 58 23.42 11.47 -25.94
CA ILE A 58 23.59 11.10 -24.55
C ILE A 58 23.58 12.39 -23.74
N GLU A 59 22.75 12.42 -22.70
CA GLU A 59 22.72 13.54 -21.79
C GLU A 59 22.86 13.05 -20.34
N LYS A 60 23.46 13.87 -19.50
CA LYS A 60 23.69 13.57 -18.09
C LYS A 60 23.65 14.85 -17.27
N LYS A 61 22.82 14.82 -16.22
CA LYS A 61 22.82 15.83 -15.16
C LYS A 61 23.80 15.43 -14.06
N LEU A 62 24.69 16.34 -13.68
CA LEU A 62 25.63 16.12 -12.59
C LEU A 62 25.03 16.61 -11.27
N VAL A 63 25.50 16.05 -10.17
CA VAL A 63 25.09 16.44 -8.80
C VAL A 63 25.42 17.90 -8.46
N THR A 64 26.34 18.56 -9.20
CA THR A 64 26.62 19.98 -9.08
C THR A 64 25.56 20.88 -9.71
N GLY A 65 24.64 20.27 -10.48
CA GLY A 65 23.66 20.96 -11.30
C GLY A 65 24.13 21.21 -12.75
N ALA A 66 25.34 20.77 -13.13
CA ALA A 66 25.76 20.82 -14.50
C ALA A 66 25.02 19.83 -15.38
N GLU A 67 24.79 20.20 -16.63
CA GLU A 67 24.23 19.34 -17.67
C GLU A 67 25.26 19.15 -18.78
N ILE A 68 25.51 17.90 -19.11
CA ILE A 68 26.46 17.53 -20.20
C ILE A 68 25.63 16.80 -21.25
N SER A 69 25.80 17.19 -22.49
CA SER A 69 25.16 16.48 -23.61
C SER A 69 26.15 16.30 -24.79
N LEU A 70 25.98 15.18 -25.47
CA LEU A 70 26.66 14.86 -26.73
C LEU A 70 25.58 14.39 -27.71
N VAL A 71 25.37 15.16 -28.78
CA VAL A 71 24.31 14.89 -29.76
C VAL A 71 24.95 14.79 -31.15
N PHE A 72 24.73 13.68 -31.82
CA PHE A 72 24.97 13.51 -33.25
C PHE A 72 23.64 13.69 -33.98
N GLU A 73 23.66 14.48 -35.04
CA GLU A 73 22.50 14.72 -35.90
C GLU A 73 22.93 14.62 -37.35
N THR A 74 22.08 13.99 -38.17
CA THR A 74 22.25 13.99 -39.62
C THR A 74 20.91 14.28 -40.28
N VAL A 75 20.93 15.21 -41.19
CA VAL A 75 19.78 15.65 -41.97
C VAL A 75 20.03 15.30 -43.44
N ARG A 76 19.08 14.59 -44.04
CA ARG A 76 19.01 14.34 -45.48
C ARG A 76 17.88 15.16 -46.07
N GLU A 77 18.20 16.08 -46.94
CA GLU A 77 17.23 16.88 -47.67
C GLU A 77 17.16 16.49 -49.15
N ASP A 78 15.97 16.14 -49.63
CA ASP A 78 15.69 15.88 -51.06
C ASP A 78 14.66 16.90 -51.56
N SER A 79 14.98 17.63 -52.65
CA SER A 79 14.14 18.69 -53.12
C SER A 79 14.15 18.76 -54.67
N ASN A 80 13.01 19.09 -55.28
CA ASN A 80 12.89 19.33 -56.70
C ASN A 80 13.33 20.76 -57.13
N SER A 81 13.99 21.51 -56.25
CA SER A 81 14.48 22.85 -56.53
C SER A 81 15.57 22.82 -57.58
N ARG A 82 15.42 23.63 -58.64
CA ARG A 82 16.44 23.80 -59.71
C ARG A 82 17.70 24.55 -59.22
N GLN A 83 17.66 25.21 -58.10
CA GLN A 83 18.77 25.95 -57.53
C GLN A 83 19.70 25.07 -56.68
N LYS A 84 19.28 23.86 -56.30
CA LYS A 84 20.13 22.91 -55.58
C LYS A 84 21.05 22.20 -56.55
N THR A 85 22.36 22.33 -56.31
CA THR A 85 23.41 21.68 -57.12
C THR A 85 23.65 20.24 -56.70
N ILE A 86 23.42 19.95 -55.40
CA ILE A 86 23.53 18.59 -54.79
C ILE A 86 22.17 18.18 -54.32
N ASN A 87 21.72 17.02 -54.74
CA ASN A 87 20.42 16.47 -54.33
C ASN A 87 20.45 14.93 -54.41
N PRO A 88 20.19 14.18 -53.31
CA PRO A 88 19.93 14.69 -51.95
C PRO A 88 21.18 15.31 -51.30
N ASP A 89 20.96 16.29 -50.44
CA ASP A 89 21.94 16.92 -49.58
C ASP A 89 22.01 16.24 -48.20
N PHE A 90 23.21 16.12 -47.64
CA PHE A 90 23.43 15.52 -46.32
C PHE A 90 24.22 16.50 -45.47
N ASP A 91 23.65 16.89 -44.34
CA ASP A 91 24.30 17.66 -43.31
C ASP A 91 24.45 16.82 -42.04
N SER A 92 25.64 16.76 -41.49
CA SER A 92 25.90 15.98 -40.27
C SER A 92 26.71 16.80 -39.28
N SER A 93 26.24 16.80 -38.04
CA SER A 93 26.89 17.53 -36.96
C SER A 93 27.08 16.66 -35.74
N LEU A 94 28.11 16.91 -34.95
CA LEU A 94 28.36 16.37 -33.64
C LEU A 94 28.53 17.52 -32.66
N THR A 95 27.59 17.68 -31.75
CA THR A 95 27.59 18.79 -30.81
C THR A 95 27.82 18.26 -29.38
N PHE A 96 28.90 18.79 -28.76
CA PHE A 96 29.14 18.58 -27.33
C PHE A 96 28.79 19.86 -26.57
N SER A 97 27.99 19.76 -25.52
CA SER A 97 27.58 20.90 -24.72
C SER A 97 27.79 20.61 -23.22
N ILE A 98 28.24 21.64 -22.53
CA ILE A 98 28.32 21.67 -21.07
C ILE A 98 27.69 22.98 -20.59
N SER A 99 26.73 22.84 -19.65
CA SER A 99 26.08 23.99 -19.03
C SER A 99 26.16 23.87 -17.53
N GLN A 100 26.75 24.81 -16.81
CA GLN A 100 26.87 24.85 -15.38
C GLN A 100 26.16 26.09 -14.82
N PRO A 101 25.04 25.95 -14.13
CA PRO A 101 24.45 27.08 -13.39
C PRO A 101 25.41 27.51 -12.26
N LEU A 102 25.57 28.82 -12.09
CA LEU A 102 26.51 29.38 -11.12
C LEU A 102 25.83 29.98 -9.88
N LEU A 103 24.52 30.21 -9.93
CA LEU A 103 23.73 30.80 -8.84
C LEU A 103 22.55 29.89 -8.48
N LYS A 104 21.44 30.00 -9.20
CA LYS A 104 20.25 29.15 -8.97
C LYS A 104 20.56 27.73 -9.41
N ASN A 105 20.19 26.74 -8.61
CA ASN A 105 20.44 25.30 -8.84
C ASN A 105 21.93 24.91 -8.83
N PHE A 106 22.80 25.76 -8.25
CA PHE A 106 24.21 25.43 -8.07
C PHE A 106 24.45 24.68 -6.77
N GLY A 107 25.27 23.64 -6.83
CA GLY A 107 25.78 22.93 -5.67
C GLY A 107 25.08 21.60 -5.37
N VAL A 108 25.84 20.72 -4.74
CA VAL A 108 25.42 19.34 -4.44
C VAL A 108 24.23 19.30 -3.48
N ASP A 109 24.20 20.16 -2.48
CA ASP A 109 23.17 20.19 -1.46
C ASP A 109 21.79 20.54 -2.03
N VAL A 110 21.75 21.49 -2.97
CA VAL A 110 20.51 21.90 -3.63
C VAL A 110 20.00 20.80 -4.55
N ASN A 111 20.86 20.21 -5.36
CA ASN A 111 20.48 19.19 -6.33
C ASN A 111 20.15 17.84 -5.68
N LYS A 112 20.71 17.51 -4.52
CA LYS A 112 20.38 16.31 -3.74
C LYS A 112 19.27 16.51 -2.72
N ALA A 113 18.69 17.71 -2.62
CA ALA A 113 17.67 18.01 -1.61
C ALA A 113 16.47 17.06 -1.72
N GLU A 114 15.99 16.78 -2.94
CA GLU A 114 14.85 15.88 -3.16
C GLU A 114 15.16 14.42 -2.79
N ILE A 115 16.39 13.96 -3.03
CA ILE A 115 16.84 12.62 -2.58
C ILE A 115 16.80 12.54 -1.06
N ARG A 116 17.31 13.58 -0.37
CA ARG A 116 17.26 13.62 1.11
C ARG A 116 15.83 13.60 1.64
N VAL A 117 14.93 14.37 1.03
CA VAL A 117 13.51 14.36 1.39
C VAL A 117 12.89 12.97 1.17
N ALA A 118 13.18 12.31 0.06
CA ALA A 118 12.72 10.96 -0.20
C ALA A 118 13.27 9.94 0.81
N THR A 119 14.57 10.06 1.18
CA THR A 119 15.21 9.22 2.20
C THR A 119 14.55 9.41 3.58
N PHE A 120 14.30 10.65 4.01
CA PHE A 120 13.58 10.90 5.27
C PHE A 120 12.14 10.38 5.22
N SER A 121 11.47 10.44 4.07
CA SER A 121 10.14 9.86 3.87
C SER A 121 10.16 8.34 3.97
N LEU A 122 11.22 7.69 3.50
CA LEU A 122 11.45 6.25 3.67
C LEU A 122 11.63 5.90 5.15
N ASP A 123 12.51 6.61 5.87
CA ASP A 123 12.73 6.38 7.30
C ASP A 123 11.45 6.57 8.11
N GLN A 124 10.70 7.63 7.83
CA GLN A 124 9.38 7.86 8.42
C GLN A 124 8.41 6.70 8.16
N SER A 125 8.37 6.18 6.93
CA SER A 125 7.49 5.07 6.57
C SER A 125 7.86 3.77 7.29
N LEU A 126 9.14 3.52 7.55
CA LEU A 126 9.62 2.38 8.34
C LEU A 126 9.17 2.48 9.81
N LEU A 127 9.22 3.67 10.40
CA LEU A 127 8.73 3.89 11.76
C LEU A 127 7.22 3.71 11.86
N ILE A 128 6.46 4.25 10.90
CA ILE A 128 4.99 4.07 10.81
C ILE A 128 4.63 2.58 10.63
N TYR A 129 5.37 1.87 9.78
CA TYR A 129 5.16 0.43 9.60
C TYR A 129 5.40 -0.34 10.91
N ARG A 130 6.47 -0.02 11.64
CA ARG A 130 6.77 -0.61 12.96
C ARG A 130 5.65 -0.34 13.96
N ASP A 131 5.18 0.90 14.04
CA ASP A 131 4.06 1.29 14.91
C ASP A 131 2.78 0.49 14.56
N ARG A 132 2.50 0.34 13.27
CA ARG A 132 1.36 -0.47 12.82
C ARG A 132 1.47 -1.94 13.21
N VAL A 133 2.67 -2.52 13.12
CA VAL A 133 2.91 -3.91 13.55
C VAL A 133 2.66 -4.04 15.05
N ILE A 134 3.16 -3.11 15.87
CA ILE A 134 2.92 -3.10 17.32
C ILE A 134 1.42 -3.00 17.63
N SER A 135 0.69 -2.09 16.96
CA SER A 135 -0.75 -1.93 17.14
C SER A 135 -1.55 -3.19 16.77
N VAL A 136 -1.12 -3.91 15.74
CA VAL A 136 -1.76 -5.18 15.35
C VAL A 136 -1.50 -6.25 16.40
N ILE A 137 -0.26 -6.37 16.90
CA ILE A 137 0.09 -7.32 17.96
C ILE A 137 -0.74 -7.05 19.22
N ASP A 138 -0.81 -5.79 19.66
CA ASP A 138 -1.62 -5.38 20.81
C ASP A 138 -3.11 -5.74 20.63
N SER A 139 -3.65 -5.48 19.43
CA SER A 139 -5.04 -5.84 19.11
C SER A 139 -5.30 -7.35 19.15
N VAL A 140 -4.34 -8.15 18.68
CA VAL A 140 -4.42 -9.62 18.75
C VAL A 140 -4.33 -10.10 20.19
N GLU A 141 -3.43 -9.54 20.99
CA GLU A 141 -3.26 -9.87 22.40
C GLU A 141 -4.54 -9.55 23.20
N GLN A 142 -5.11 -8.38 23.00
CA GLN A 142 -6.38 -7.99 23.63
C GLN A 142 -7.51 -8.96 23.24
N ALA A 143 -7.67 -9.28 21.95
CA ALA A 143 -8.70 -10.20 21.49
C ALA A 143 -8.49 -11.62 22.05
N TYR A 144 -7.25 -12.07 22.22
CA TYR A 144 -6.91 -13.34 22.84
C TYR A 144 -7.35 -13.38 24.30
N TRP A 145 -6.99 -12.37 25.09
CA TRP A 145 -7.39 -12.30 26.49
C TRP A 145 -8.90 -12.13 26.68
N ASP A 146 -9.57 -11.42 25.78
CA ASP A 146 -11.04 -11.35 25.74
C ASP A 146 -11.67 -12.74 25.53
N LEU A 147 -11.10 -13.57 24.66
CA LEU A 147 -11.53 -14.95 24.46
C LEU A 147 -11.30 -15.80 25.72
N VAL A 148 -10.12 -15.73 26.33
CA VAL A 148 -9.79 -16.42 27.60
C VAL A 148 -10.79 -16.05 28.69
N PHE A 149 -11.08 -14.76 28.84
CA PHE A 149 -12.06 -14.27 29.80
C PHE A 149 -13.48 -14.82 29.53
N SER A 150 -13.93 -14.81 28.27
CA SER A 150 -15.24 -15.27 27.89
C SER A 150 -15.42 -16.79 28.14
N ILE A 151 -14.36 -17.59 27.93
CA ILE A 151 -14.33 -19.03 28.24
C ILE A 151 -14.41 -19.26 29.74
N SER A 152 -13.72 -18.44 30.54
CA SER A 152 -13.78 -18.52 31.99
C SER A 152 -15.17 -18.12 32.51
N ASN A 153 -15.78 -17.10 31.94
CA ASN A 153 -17.12 -16.62 32.29
C ASN A 153 -18.19 -17.66 32.01
N ILE A 154 -18.16 -18.37 30.87
CA ILE A 154 -19.16 -19.44 30.60
C ILE A 154 -19.03 -20.58 31.60
N ALA A 155 -17.81 -20.92 32.04
CA ALA A 155 -17.62 -21.93 33.08
C ALA A 155 -18.26 -21.50 34.41
N PHE A 156 -18.13 -20.22 34.79
CA PHE A 156 -18.76 -19.61 35.93
C PHE A 156 -20.29 -19.62 35.83
N GLN A 157 -20.85 -19.21 34.68
CA GLN A 157 -22.31 -19.19 34.49
C GLN A 157 -22.93 -20.60 34.55
N ARG A 158 -22.26 -21.61 33.98
CA ARG A 158 -22.71 -23.02 34.09
C ARG A 158 -22.72 -23.49 35.53
N LYS A 159 -21.69 -23.12 36.32
CA LYS A 159 -21.67 -23.48 37.75
C LYS A 159 -22.78 -22.78 38.54
N SER A 160 -23.04 -21.50 38.23
CA SER A 160 -24.13 -20.73 38.80
C SER A 160 -25.53 -21.37 38.52
N LEU A 161 -25.73 -21.83 37.27
CA LEU A 161 -26.94 -22.54 36.87
C LEU A 161 -27.11 -23.88 37.63
N GLU A 162 -26.02 -24.65 37.78
CA GLU A 162 -26.02 -25.88 38.56
C GLU A 162 -26.47 -25.62 40.00
N LEU A 163 -25.93 -24.59 40.66
CA LEU A 163 -26.30 -24.19 42.01
C LEU A 163 -27.78 -23.76 42.13
N ALA A 164 -28.27 -23.01 41.12
CA ALA A 164 -29.68 -22.61 41.07
C ALA A 164 -30.63 -23.83 40.93
N LYS A 165 -30.25 -24.81 40.10
CA LYS A 165 -31.00 -26.06 39.95
C LYS A 165 -31.00 -26.89 41.25
N ASP A 166 -29.88 -26.91 41.96
CA ASP A 166 -29.79 -27.57 43.26
C ASP A 166 -30.66 -26.87 44.33
N LEU A 167 -30.68 -25.54 44.34
CA LEU A 167 -31.54 -24.76 45.23
C LEU A 167 -33.01 -25.06 44.96
N ARG A 168 -33.46 -25.01 43.69
CA ARG A 168 -34.82 -25.36 43.30
C ARG A 168 -35.22 -26.77 43.81
N ARG A 169 -34.33 -27.75 43.63
CA ARG A 169 -34.57 -29.13 44.12
C ARG A 169 -34.72 -29.19 45.61
N ARG A 170 -33.93 -28.47 46.40
CA ARG A 170 -34.04 -28.41 47.86
C ARG A 170 -35.33 -27.73 48.30
N ASN A 171 -35.70 -26.61 47.65
CA ASN A 171 -36.97 -25.92 47.96
C ASN A 171 -38.14 -26.81 47.66
N GLN A 172 -38.15 -27.60 46.58
CA GLN A 172 -39.20 -28.56 46.27
C GLN A 172 -39.38 -29.58 47.39
N ILE A 173 -38.30 -30.18 47.88
CA ILE A 173 -38.34 -31.14 49.00
C ILE A 173 -38.94 -30.51 50.30
N GLN A 174 -38.52 -29.24 50.57
CA GLN A 174 -39.00 -28.53 51.75
C GLN A 174 -40.50 -28.16 51.69
N VAL A 175 -40.98 -27.83 50.48
CA VAL A 175 -42.43 -27.61 50.26
C VAL A 175 -43.20 -28.90 50.38
N ASP A 176 -42.68 -30.01 49.83
CA ASP A 176 -43.32 -31.33 49.88
C ASP A 176 -43.46 -31.84 51.29
N VAL A 177 -42.53 -31.50 52.22
CA VAL A 177 -42.64 -31.84 53.67
C VAL A 177 -43.29 -30.73 54.48
N GLY A 178 -43.78 -29.66 53.85
CA GLY A 178 -44.55 -28.60 54.49
C GLY A 178 -43.78 -27.60 55.34
N THR A 179 -42.45 -27.54 55.17
CA THR A 179 -41.52 -26.59 55.87
C THR A 179 -41.26 -25.29 55.13
N LEU A 180 -41.68 -25.19 53.85
CA LEU A 180 -41.46 -24.00 52.99
C LEU A 180 -42.78 -23.66 52.26
N ALA A 181 -43.02 -22.37 51.98
CA ALA A 181 -44.17 -21.92 51.22
C ALA A 181 -44.07 -22.26 49.73
N PRO A 182 -45.19 -22.69 49.05
CA PRO A 182 -45.13 -23.02 47.62
C PRO A 182 -44.61 -21.89 46.67
N ILE A 183 -44.72 -20.62 47.07
CA ILE A 183 -44.23 -19.47 46.29
C ILE A 183 -42.75 -19.52 46.12
N GLU A 184 -41.97 -20.06 47.03
CA GLU A 184 -40.52 -20.18 46.99
C GLU A 184 -40.02 -21.10 45.86
N ILE A 185 -40.86 -22.06 45.42
CA ILE A 185 -40.56 -22.88 44.24
C ILE A 185 -40.61 -22.02 42.99
N LEU A 186 -41.64 -21.16 42.86
CA LEU A 186 -41.80 -20.28 41.70
C LEU A 186 -40.64 -19.29 41.58
N GLU A 187 -40.19 -18.73 42.72
CA GLU A 187 -38.99 -17.84 42.73
C GLU A 187 -37.72 -18.58 42.35
N ALA A 188 -37.52 -19.80 42.82
CA ALA A 188 -36.39 -20.64 42.44
C ALA A 188 -36.43 -21.01 40.94
N GLU A 189 -37.63 -21.32 40.39
CA GLU A 189 -37.81 -21.58 38.95
C GLU A 189 -37.51 -20.36 38.10
N ALA A 190 -37.97 -19.18 38.48
CA ALA A 190 -37.64 -17.93 37.81
C ALA A 190 -36.10 -17.66 37.82
N THR A 191 -35.44 -17.99 38.93
CA THR A 191 -33.99 -17.87 39.05
C THR A 191 -33.25 -18.85 38.11
N VAL A 192 -33.72 -20.12 38.04
CA VAL A 192 -33.14 -21.11 37.10
C VAL A 192 -33.29 -20.64 35.66
N ALA A 193 -34.47 -20.15 35.25
CA ALA A 193 -34.72 -19.65 33.90
C ALA A 193 -33.79 -18.50 33.55
N ARG A 194 -33.56 -17.55 34.47
CA ARG A 194 -32.60 -16.45 34.28
C ARG A 194 -31.15 -16.94 34.10
N ARG A 195 -30.73 -17.93 34.91
CA ARG A 195 -29.37 -18.50 34.78
C ARG A 195 -29.21 -19.30 33.49
N GLU A 196 -30.27 -19.93 32.96
CA GLU A 196 -30.25 -20.58 31.64
C GLU A 196 -30.06 -19.56 30.52
N GLU A 197 -30.74 -18.41 30.58
CA GLU A 197 -30.54 -17.30 29.64
C GLU A 197 -29.10 -16.79 29.70
N GLU A 198 -28.55 -16.55 30.90
CA GLU A 198 -27.17 -16.07 31.07
C GLU A 198 -26.13 -17.03 30.47
N VAL A 199 -26.34 -18.34 30.54
CA VAL A 199 -25.49 -19.35 29.90
C VAL A 199 -25.54 -19.22 28.37
N ILE A 200 -26.75 -19.09 27.79
CA ILE A 200 -26.94 -18.94 26.35
C ILE A 200 -26.24 -17.68 25.85
N VAL A 201 -26.36 -16.56 26.56
CA VAL A 201 -25.66 -15.30 26.23
C VAL A 201 -24.17 -15.48 26.31
N ALA A 202 -23.64 -16.14 27.36
CA ALA A 202 -22.20 -16.38 27.48
C ALA A 202 -21.67 -17.32 26.39
N GLU A 203 -22.42 -18.33 25.96
CA GLU A 203 -22.05 -19.19 24.82
C GLU A 203 -21.94 -18.42 23.52
N ARG A 204 -22.83 -17.48 23.27
CA ARG A 204 -22.76 -16.61 22.13
C ARG A 204 -21.53 -15.70 22.20
N GLN A 205 -21.25 -15.08 23.38
CA GLN A 205 -20.10 -14.23 23.58
C GLN A 205 -18.77 -14.94 23.26
N VAL A 206 -18.63 -16.21 23.66
CA VAL A 206 -17.42 -16.99 23.31
C VAL A 206 -17.25 -17.08 21.81
N LYS A 207 -18.32 -17.37 21.07
CA LYS A 207 -18.25 -17.44 19.59
C LYS A 207 -17.90 -16.09 18.97
N ASP A 208 -18.53 -15.00 19.44
CA ASP A 208 -18.28 -13.65 18.95
C ASP A 208 -16.80 -13.24 19.18
N ARG A 209 -16.20 -13.59 20.33
CA ARG A 209 -14.78 -13.32 20.63
C ARG A 209 -13.82 -14.21 19.82
N GLU A 210 -14.19 -15.48 19.62
CA GLU A 210 -13.43 -16.39 18.77
C GLU A 210 -13.38 -15.90 17.33
N ASP A 211 -14.52 -15.45 16.78
CA ASP A 211 -14.60 -14.92 15.42
C ASP A 211 -13.82 -13.59 15.27
N ALA A 212 -13.85 -12.73 16.28
CA ALA A 212 -13.06 -11.50 16.30
C ALA A 212 -11.55 -11.80 16.25
N LEU A 213 -11.08 -12.78 17.04
CA LEU A 213 -9.68 -13.21 17.02
C LEU A 213 -9.29 -13.84 15.68
N LYS A 214 -10.13 -14.72 15.12
CA LYS A 214 -9.90 -15.35 13.81
C LYS A 214 -9.75 -14.29 12.70
N LYS A 215 -10.58 -13.24 12.75
CA LYS A 215 -10.50 -12.13 11.81
C LYS A 215 -9.17 -11.38 11.89
N LEU A 216 -8.67 -11.10 13.10
CA LEU A 216 -7.38 -10.44 13.30
C LEU A 216 -6.20 -11.31 12.85
N LEU A 217 -6.29 -12.63 13.06
CA LEU A 217 -5.28 -13.60 12.62
C LEU A 217 -5.34 -13.92 11.13
N ASN A 218 -6.33 -13.35 10.41
CA ASN A 218 -6.57 -13.61 8.98
C ASN A 218 -6.68 -15.12 8.64
N VAL A 219 -7.33 -15.89 9.51
CA VAL A 219 -7.53 -17.35 9.34
C VAL A 219 -8.50 -17.68 8.19
N SER A 220 -9.11 -16.66 7.58
CA SER A 220 -10.27 -16.75 6.69
C SER A 220 -10.02 -17.24 5.26
N ASP A 221 -8.79 -17.54 4.85
CA ASP A 221 -8.52 -17.94 3.46
C ASP A 221 -9.05 -19.35 3.10
N ASN A 222 -9.62 -20.08 4.06
CA ASN A 222 -10.25 -21.37 3.80
C ASN A 222 -11.51 -21.54 4.66
N ILE A 223 -12.68 -21.74 4.05
CA ILE A 223 -13.97 -21.98 4.73
C ILE A 223 -13.85 -23.14 5.74
N SER A 224 -12.99 -24.12 5.48
CA SER A 224 -12.72 -25.23 6.39
C SER A 224 -11.98 -24.84 7.67
N SER A 225 -11.14 -23.80 7.62
CA SER A 225 -10.36 -23.33 8.79
C SER A 225 -11.19 -22.43 9.72
N TRP A 226 -12.25 -21.77 9.21
CA TRP A 226 -13.14 -20.96 10.03
C TRP A 226 -13.92 -21.79 11.06
N GLY A 227 -14.23 -23.05 10.75
CA GLY A 227 -14.89 -24.00 11.65
C GLY A 227 -14.01 -24.54 12.80
N LEU A 228 -12.70 -24.30 12.76
CA LEU A 228 -11.78 -24.75 13.82
C LEU A 228 -12.00 -23.92 15.09
N ARG A 229 -12.10 -24.61 16.24
CA ARG A 229 -12.21 -23.97 17.54
C ARG A 229 -10.83 -23.57 18.06
N ILE A 230 -10.71 -22.35 18.54
CA ILE A 230 -9.48 -21.87 19.21
C ILE A 230 -9.55 -22.30 20.68
N ILE A 231 -8.53 -23.02 21.14
CA ILE A 231 -8.38 -23.43 22.53
C ILE A 231 -7.17 -22.69 23.11
N PRO A 232 -7.38 -21.66 23.96
CA PRO A 232 -6.27 -20.99 24.63
C PRO A 232 -5.51 -21.96 25.52
N SER A 233 -4.16 -21.91 25.47
CA SER A 233 -3.28 -22.72 26.31
C SER A 233 -2.90 -22.03 27.61
N ASP A 234 -2.98 -20.71 27.63
CA ASP A 234 -2.51 -19.89 28.74
C ASP A 234 -3.64 -19.63 29.76
N GLN A 235 -3.25 -19.57 31.01
CA GLN A 235 -4.11 -19.14 32.10
C GLN A 235 -3.68 -17.73 32.53
N ALA A 236 -4.65 -16.85 32.82
CA ALA A 236 -4.38 -15.53 33.35
C ALA A 236 -3.64 -15.67 34.71
N GLN A 237 -2.34 -15.38 34.71
CA GLN A 237 -1.55 -15.31 35.92
C GLN A 237 -1.53 -13.85 36.41
N PHE A 238 -2.10 -13.59 37.55
CA PHE A 238 -1.92 -12.31 38.25
C PHE A 238 -0.49 -12.29 38.84
N SER A 239 0.42 -11.57 38.21
CA SER A 239 1.64 -11.12 38.88
C SER A 239 1.34 -9.82 39.58
N PRO A 240 1.34 -9.73 40.92
CA PRO A 240 1.25 -8.43 41.59
C PRO A 240 2.47 -7.61 41.19
N VAL A 241 2.24 -6.38 40.71
CA VAL A 241 3.25 -5.36 40.44
C VAL A 241 3.86 -4.87 41.74
#